data_cc787b3a7b2237b139cd142b197b64ab
#
_entry.id   cc787b3a7b2237b139cd142b197b64ab
#
_cell.length_a   1.000
_cell.length_b   1.000
_cell.length_c   1.000
_cell.angle_alpha   90.00
_cell.angle_beta   90.00
_cell.angle_gamma   90.00
#
_symmetry.space_group_name_H-M   'P 1'
#
loop_
_entity.id
_entity.type
_entity.pdbx_description
1 polymer ?
#
loop_
_entity_poly.entity_id
_entity_poly.type
_entity_poly.pdbx_seq_one_letter_code
_entity_poly.pdbx_strand_id
1 'polypeptide(L)'
;MLIKKASDIRSSEITPQDLYLNRRKFLTGMAVSGAAAATGFGVKELLSPSMRASAGQKIDGIQKSALSTTEKITPYNDVTHYNNYYEFSTQKEEPAGLAKDFKTRPWTVKIDGAVKKKLEFGVDDVIKLATPEERIYRHRCVEGWSIVVPWVGYSLSELIKKAEPLGKAKYVEFTTIYAPNQMPGQRREVLQWPYVEGLRMDEAMHPLALLCFGMYGEVLPNQDGAPLRVVIPWKYGFKSAKAIVHIRFTDSQPMTTWNLANPPAYGFYSNVNPNVDTYHSQAYERRLGEFRPRPTQMFNGYDQVAGLYSGMDLKKNY
;
A
#
# COMPACT_ATOMS: atom_id res chain seq x y z
N MET A 1 18.55 19.79 -44.80
CA MET A 1 17.22 19.38 -44.28
C MET A 1 17.44 18.74 -42.94
N LEU A 2 17.21 19.46 -41.84
CA LEU A 2 17.38 18.94 -40.48
C LEU A 2 16.09 18.20 -40.08
N ILE A 3 16.16 16.88 -40.02
CA ILE A 3 15.06 16.05 -39.52
C ILE A 3 15.06 16.22 -38.01
N LYS A 4 14.13 17.00 -37.49
CA LYS A 4 13.84 17.09 -36.05
C LYS A 4 13.19 15.76 -35.63
N LYS A 5 13.91 14.90 -34.88
CA LYS A 5 13.28 13.79 -34.16
C LYS A 5 12.23 14.37 -33.20
N ALA A 6 11.02 13.81 -33.19
CA ALA A 6 10.03 14.11 -32.19
C ALA A 6 10.61 13.76 -30.81
N SER A 7 10.42 14.61 -29.82
CA SER A 7 10.83 14.30 -28.44
C SER A 7 9.93 13.21 -27.90
N ASP A 8 10.50 12.09 -27.46
CA ASP A 8 9.80 10.93 -26.91
C ASP A 8 9.12 11.23 -25.55
N ILE A 9 9.28 12.45 -25.01
CA ILE A 9 8.76 12.88 -23.72
C ILE A 9 7.97 14.17 -23.92
N ARG A 10 6.71 14.19 -23.53
CA ARG A 10 5.88 15.41 -23.57
C ARG A 10 6.39 16.44 -22.57
N SER A 11 6.35 17.72 -22.89
CA SER A 11 6.81 18.82 -22.00
C SER A 11 6.10 18.84 -20.65
N SER A 12 4.89 18.28 -20.54
CA SER A 12 4.15 18.08 -19.28
C SER A 12 4.71 16.97 -18.39
N GLU A 13 5.61 16.15 -18.89
CA GLU A 13 6.25 15.04 -18.18
C GLU A 13 7.68 15.39 -17.68
N ILE A 14 8.15 16.60 -18.05
CA ILE A 14 9.47 17.11 -17.64
C ILE A 14 9.28 18.02 -16.43
N THR A 15 9.79 17.62 -15.27
CA THR A 15 9.85 18.51 -14.11
C THR A 15 10.73 19.72 -14.44
N PRO A 16 10.26 20.95 -14.34
CA PRO A 16 11.07 22.14 -14.59
C PRO A 16 12.35 22.15 -13.75
N GLN A 17 13.46 22.55 -14.35
CA GLN A 17 14.80 22.50 -13.75
C GLN A 17 14.92 23.38 -12.48
N ASP A 18 14.19 24.46 -12.39
CA ASP A 18 14.09 25.37 -11.24
C ASP A 18 13.40 24.71 -10.04
N LEU A 19 12.37 23.88 -10.25
CA LEU A 19 11.75 23.07 -9.21
C LEU A 19 12.69 21.96 -8.72
N TYR A 20 13.50 21.37 -9.61
CA TYR A 20 14.47 20.35 -9.26
C TYR A 20 15.64 20.92 -8.43
N LEU A 21 16.11 22.12 -8.75
CA LEU A 21 17.25 22.77 -8.10
C LEU A 21 16.88 23.45 -6.75
N ASN A 22 15.61 23.86 -6.56
CA ASN A 22 15.17 24.54 -5.34
C ASN A 22 14.80 23.60 -4.18
N ARG A 23 14.84 22.28 -4.36
CA ARG A 23 14.64 21.30 -3.26
C ARG A 23 15.55 21.51 -2.05
N ARG A 24 16.78 21.95 -2.26
CA ARG A 24 17.74 22.24 -1.14
C ARG A 24 17.39 23.53 -0.38
N LYS A 25 16.83 24.55 -1.02
CA LYS A 25 16.46 25.81 -0.37
C LYS A 25 15.13 25.73 0.40
N PHE A 26 14.22 24.87 -0.01
CA PHE A 26 12.96 24.64 0.69
C PHE A 26 13.19 23.96 2.06
N LEU A 27 14.17 23.03 2.15
CA LEU A 27 14.50 22.32 3.38
C LEU A 27 15.23 23.20 4.43
N THR A 28 15.88 24.30 4.03
CA THR A 28 16.55 25.22 4.96
C THR A 28 15.66 26.33 5.48
N GLY A 29 14.51 26.58 4.85
CA GLY A 29 13.56 27.65 5.25
C GLY A 29 12.61 27.31 6.40
N MET A 30 12.48 26.03 6.78
CA MET A 30 11.55 25.59 7.84
C MET A 30 12.14 25.50 9.24
N ALA A 31 13.38 25.92 9.43
CA ALA A 31 14.07 25.82 10.74
C ALA A 31 13.92 27.06 11.65
N VAL A 32 13.21 28.10 11.23
CA VAL A 32 13.03 29.32 12.04
C VAL A 32 11.57 29.77 12.03
N SER A 33 10.75 29.20 12.90
CA SER A 33 9.57 29.85 13.49
C SER A 33 8.90 28.91 14.49
N GLY A 34 9.39 28.88 15.69
CA GLY A 34 8.78 28.17 16.79
C GLY A 34 9.13 28.80 18.14
N ALA A 35 8.42 29.86 18.53
CA ALA A 35 8.29 30.23 19.95
C ALA A 35 7.14 31.22 20.14
N ALA A 36 6.29 30.89 21.09
CA ALA A 36 5.24 31.63 21.81
C ALA A 36 3.83 31.12 21.47
N ALA A 37 2.95 30.78 22.38
CA ALA A 37 2.75 31.12 23.77
C ALA A 37 1.84 30.09 24.47
N ALA A 38 2.16 29.84 25.73
CA ALA A 38 1.28 29.10 26.64
C ALA A 38 0.28 30.09 27.26
N THR A 39 -1.00 29.73 27.31
CA THR A 39 -1.92 30.12 28.39
C THR A 39 -3.05 29.08 28.47
N GLY A 40 -3.26 28.56 29.68
CA GLY A 40 -4.19 27.51 29.99
C GLY A 40 -5.64 27.96 30.04
N PHE A 41 -6.52 26.96 29.94
CA PHE A 41 -7.73 26.84 30.73
C PHE A 41 -8.18 25.38 30.68
N GLY A 42 -8.33 24.79 31.87
CA GLY A 42 -8.77 23.41 32.03
C GLY A 42 -10.26 23.26 31.82
N VAL A 43 -10.63 22.15 31.17
CA VAL A 43 -11.92 21.51 31.35
C VAL A 43 -11.65 20.02 31.48
N LYS A 44 -11.86 19.48 32.65
CA LYS A 44 -11.95 18.04 32.91
C LYS A 44 -13.22 17.53 32.24
N GLU A 45 -13.06 16.82 31.17
CA GLU A 45 -14.13 16.00 30.62
C GLU A 45 -13.75 14.54 30.81
N LEU A 46 -14.48 13.90 31.75
CA LEU A 46 -14.47 12.45 31.90
C LEU A 46 -15.05 11.82 30.62
N LEU A 47 -14.19 11.37 29.74
CA LEU A 47 -14.55 10.45 28.65
C LEU A 47 -13.55 9.30 28.69
N SER A 48 -14.09 8.10 28.75
CA SER A 48 -13.35 6.84 28.59
C SER A 48 -12.31 6.99 27.49
N PRO A 49 -11.08 6.49 27.65
CA PRO A 49 -10.06 6.60 26.62
C PRO A 49 -10.41 5.66 25.45
N SER A 50 -11.23 6.13 24.53
CA SER A 50 -11.20 5.60 23.19
C SER A 50 -9.79 5.95 22.68
N MET A 51 -8.89 4.98 22.63
CA MET A 51 -7.55 5.16 22.05
C MET A 51 -7.71 5.64 20.61
N ARG A 52 -7.62 6.94 20.41
CA ARG A 52 -7.43 7.52 19.07
C ARG A 52 -6.01 7.14 18.67
N ALA A 53 -5.86 6.04 17.94
CA ALA A 53 -4.61 5.75 17.29
C ALA A 53 -4.35 6.87 16.26
N SER A 54 -3.43 7.79 16.58
CA SER A 54 -3.01 8.84 15.67
C SER A 54 -1.67 8.47 15.05
N ALA A 55 -1.42 8.96 13.84
CA ALA A 55 -0.12 8.83 13.19
C ALA A 55 1.00 9.27 14.17
N GLY A 56 2.10 8.48 14.23
CA GLY A 56 3.18 8.71 15.20
C GLY A 56 2.99 7.99 16.55
N GLN A 57 1.86 7.31 16.80
CA GLN A 57 1.69 6.47 17.99
C GLN A 57 2.49 5.18 17.81
N LYS A 58 3.35 4.87 18.78
CA LYS A 58 4.14 3.63 18.79
C LYS A 58 3.24 2.41 19.02
N ILE A 59 3.64 1.32 18.41
CA ILE A 59 3.02 -0.01 18.59
C ILE A 59 3.91 -0.80 19.55
N ASP A 60 3.32 -1.31 20.62
CA ASP A 60 4.04 -2.12 21.59
C ASP A 60 4.07 -3.60 21.20
N GLY A 61 5.05 -4.33 21.73
CA GLY A 61 5.14 -5.79 21.58
C GLY A 61 5.52 -6.30 20.20
N ILE A 62 6.07 -5.45 19.33
CA ILE A 62 6.50 -5.82 17.97
C ILE A 62 7.66 -6.82 18.06
N GLN A 63 7.50 -7.96 17.39
CA GLN A 63 8.56 -8.96 17.21
C GLN A 63 9.28 -8.75 15.88
N LYS A 64 10.57 -9.08 15.81
CA LYS A 64 11.32 -9.10 14.55
C LYS A 64 11.03 -10.38 13.78
N SER A 65 10.79 -10.25 12.48
CA SER A 65 10.50 -11.39 11.62
C SER A 65 11.74 -11.82 10.82
N ALA A 66 11.95 -13.13 10.75
CA ALA A 66 12.96 -13.74 9.89
C ALA A 66 12.68 -13.57 8.38
N LEU A 67 11.48 -13.14 8.02
CA LEU A 67 11.07 -12.89 6.64
C LEU A 67 11.56 -11.53 6.11
N SER A 68 12.28 -10.76 6.92
CA SER A 68 12.79 -9.43 6.57
C SER A 68 13.99 -9.52 5.61
N THR A 69 14.10 -8.55 4.69
CA THR A 69 15.36 -8.29 3.97
C THR A 69 16.36 -7.54 4.84
N THR A 70 17.65 -7.65 4.53
CA THR A 70 18.73 -6.87 5.17
C THR A 70 19.06 -5.59 4.42
N GLU A 71 18.30 -5.24 3.38
CA GLU A 71 18.56 -4.05 2.58
C GLU A 71 18.33 -2.76 3.38
N LYS A 72 19.02 -1.69 2.96
CA LYS A 72 18.85 -0.37 3.55
C LYS A 72 17.39 0.10 3.47
N ILE A 73 16.83 0.43 4.61
CA ILE A 73 15.48 0.98 4.74
C ILE A 73 15.42 2.36 4.08
N THR A 74 14.37 2.62 3.31
CA THR A 74 14.09 3.95 2.75
C THR A 74 13.73 4.91 3.89
N PRO A 75 14.19 6.17 3.88
CA PRO A 75 13.86 7.13 4.93
C PRO A 75 12.34 7.31 5.10
N TYR A 76 11.88 7.44 6.34
CA TYR A 76 10.47 7.61 6.69
C TYR A 76 9.79 8.74 5.90
N ASN A 77 10.44 9.90 5.82
CA ASN A 77 9.90 11.06 5.11
C ASN A 77 9.69 10.78 3.61
N ASP A 78 10.59 10.03 2.98
CA ASP A 78 10.46 9.70 1.55
C ASP A 78 9.29 8.75 1.32
N VAL A 79 9.06 7.79 2.23
CA VAL A 79 7.95 6.84 2.13
C VAL A 79 6.61 7.53 2.37
N THR A 80 6.53 8.42 3.35
CA THR A 80 5.26 9.05 3.77
C THR A 80 4.86 10.27 2.93
N HIS A 81 5.74 10.79 2.06
CA HIS A 81 5.48 11.96 1.21
C HIS A 81 5.60 11.69 -0.29
N TYR A 82 5.66 10.43 -0.68
CA TYR A 82 5.67 10.03 -2.08
C TYR A 82 4.77 8.80 -2.25
N ASN A 83 3.46 9.04 -2.42
CA ASN A 83 2.42 8.03 -2.32
C ASN A 83 1.59 7.93 -3.60
N ASN A 84 1.45 6.72 -4.14
CA ASN A 84 0.39 6.43 -5.10
C ASN A 84 -0.88 6.09 -4.32
N TYR A 85 -1.74 7.08 -4.08
CA TYR A 85 -3.01 6.90 -3.40
C TYR A 85 -4.11 7.71 -4.10
N TYR A 86 -4.64 7.14 -5.18
CA TYR A 86 -5.53 7.81 -6.13
C TYR A 86 -6.86 8.23 -5.52
N GLU A 87 -7.28 7.60 -4.43
CA GLU A 87 -8.43 8.02 -3.63
C GLU A 87 -8.26 9.46 -3.08
N PHE A 88 -7.01 9.90 -2.87
CA PHE A 88 -6.70 11.29 -2.49
C PHE A 88 -6.28 12.12 -3.70
N SER A 89 -5.26 11.67 -4.45
CA SER A 89 -4.76 12.36 -5.63
C SER A 89 -3.95 11.44 -6.55
N THR A 90 -3.90 11.81 -7.83
CA THR A 90 -2.98 11.21 -8.81
C THR A 90 -1.55 11.77 -8.72
N GLN A 91 -1.34 12.88 -8.01
CA GLN A 91 -0.01 13.42 -7.71
C GLN A 91 0.55 12.78 -6.45
N LYS A 92 1.83 12.41 -6.46
CA LYS A 92 2.44 11.57 -5.42
C LYS A 92 2.75 12.33 -4.12
N GLU A 93 2.94 13.63 -4.21
CA GLU A 93 3.27 14.51 -3.09
C GLU A 93 2.03 15.01 -2.33
N GLU A 94 0.84 14.96 -2.95
CA GLU A 94 -0.39 15.51 -2.38
C GLU A 94 -1.08 14.63 -1.32
N PRO A 95 -1.06 13.28 -1.41
CA PRO A 95 -1.80 12.44 -0.47
C PRO A 95 -1.45 12.69 0.99
N ALA A 96 -0.18 12.99 1.33
CA ALA A 96 0.23 13.29 2.71
C ALA A 96 -0.53 14.49 3.31
N GLY A 97 -0.72 15.54 2.51
CA GLY A 97 -1.49 16.74 2.92
C GLY A 97 -3.00 16.48 2.94
N LEU A 98 -3.52 15.85 1.89
CA LEU A 98 -4.95 15.61 1.71
C LEU A 98 -5.53 14.59 2.69
N ALA A 99 -4.72 13.61 3.11
CA ALA A 99 -5.13 12.58 4.05
C ALA A 99 -5.04 13.00 5.53
N LYS A 100 -4.56 14.21 5.84
CA LYS A 100 -4.30 14.66 7.22
C LYS A 100 -5.49 14.47 8.15
N ASP A 101 -6.69 14.83 7.67
CA ASP A 101 -7.92 14.80 8.47
C ASP A 101 -8.76 13.52 8.22
N PHE A 102 -8.22 12.53 7.52
CA PHE A 102 -8.89 11.27 7.27
C PHE A 102 -9.11 10.48 8.56
N LYS A 103 -10.36 10.11 8.80
CA LYS A 103 -10.79 9.46 10.04
C LYS A 103 -10.68 7.94 9.92
N THR A 104 -9.80 7.36 10.73
CA THR A 104 -9.55 5.91 10.80
C THR A 104 -10.26 5.24 12.00
N ARG A 105 -11.03 5.98 12.78
CA ARG A 105 -11.83 5.48 13.91
C ARG A 105 -13.15 6.25 14.00
N PRO A 106 -14.29 5.60 14.30
CA PRO A 106 -14.45 4.13 14.34
C PRO A 106 -14.28 3.51 12.96
N TRP A 107 -13.82 2.26 12.89
CA TRP A 107 -13.61 1.55 11.64
C TRP A 107 -14.00 0.08 11.77
N THR A 108 -14.80 -0.40 10.83
CA THR A 108 -15.31 -1.76 10.79
C THR A 108 -14.83 -2.49 9.55
N VAL A 109 -14.43 -3.75 9.70
CA VAL A 109 -14.06 -4.66 8.63
C VAL A 109 -15.10 -5.78 8.56
N LYS A 110 -15.82 -5.87 7.45
CA LYS A 110 -16.76 -6.96 7.16
C LYS A 110 -16.04 -8.11 6.49
N ILE A 111 -16.41 -9.34 6.88
CA ILE A 111 -15.90 -10.57 6.27
C ILE A 111 -17.07 -11.45 5.89
N ASP A 112 -17.17 -11.80 4.61
CA ASP A 112 -18.30 -12.62 4.11
C ASP A 112 -17.92 -13.45 2.86
N GLY A 113 -18.93 -13.89 2.10
CA GLY A 113 -18.80 -14.75 0.93
C GLY A 113 -18.76 -16.23 1.30
N ALA A 114 -17.80 -16.96 0.76
CA ALA A 114 -17.64 -18.40 0.99
C ALA A 114 -16.95 -18.68 2.34
N VAL A 115 -17.58 -18.31 3.44
CA VAL A 115 -17.18 -18.53 4.84
C VAL A 115 -18.26 -19.27 5.62
N LYS A 116 -17.89 -19.94 6.71
CA LYS A 116 -18.88 -20.61 7.57
C LYS A 116 -19.86 -19.63 8.20
N LYS A 117 -19.37 -18.46 8.63
CA LYS A 117 -20.15 -17.41 9.29
C LYS A 117 -19.65 -16.05 8.86
N LYS A 118 -20.56 -15.16 8.50
CA LYS A 118 -20.23 -13.74 8.30
C LYS A 118 -19.72 -13.12 9.60
N LEU A 119 -18.67 -12.34 9.51
CA LEU A 119 -18.05 -11.67 10.65
C LEU A 119 -18.00 -10.16 10.39
N GLU A 120 -18.01 -9.43 11.48
CA GLU A 120 -17.80 -7.99 11.48
C GLU A 120 -16.93 -7.65 12.69
N PHE A 121 -15.78 -7.04 12.43
CA PHE A 121 -14.81 -6.69 13.47
C PHE A 121 -14.57 -5.19 13.48
N GLY A 122 -14.46 -4.63 14.68
CA GLY A 122 -13.77 -3.35 14.85
C GLY A 122 -12.30 -3.52 14.45
N VAL A 123 -11.70 -2.52 13.82
CA VAL A 123 -10.30 -2.63 13.38
C VAL A 123 -9.34 -2.93 14.56
N ASP A 124 -9.64 -2.45 15.75
CA ASP A 124 -8.82 -2.72 16.94
C ASP A 124 -8.87 -4.19 17.36
N ASP A 125 -9.99 -4.87 17.09
CA ASP A 125 -10.09 -6.32 17.30
C ASP A 125 -9.30 -7.08 16.24
N VAL A 126 -9.32 -6.60 14.98
CA VAL A 126 -8.49 -7.15 13.89
C VAL A 126 -7.01 -7.03 14.24
N ILE A 127 -6.56 -5.87 14.71
CA ILE A 127 -5.15 -5.63 15.08
C ILE A 127 -4.69 -6.59 16.19
N LYS A 128 -5.56 -6.95 17.10
CA LYS A 128 -5.26 -7.82 18.26
C LYS A 128 -5.34 -9.33 17.98
N LEU A 129 -5.70 -9.74 16.77
CA LEU A 129 -5.87 -11.17 16.44
C LEU A 129 -4.58 -11.98 16.54
N ALA A 130 -3.42 -11.37 16.32
CA ALA A 130 -2.13 -12.01 16.43
C ALA A 130 -1.05 -11.03 16.89
N THR A 131 0.08 -11.56 17.34
CA THR A 131 1.24 -10.76 17.76
C THR A 131 1.79 -9.97 16.57
N PRO A 132 2.01 -8.65 16.71
CA PRO A 132 2.57 -7.85 15.65
C PRO A 132 4.04 -8.21 15.36
N GLU A 133 4.40 -8.28 14.10
CA GLU A 133 5.76 -8.47 13.62
C GLU A 133 6.20 -7.28 12.80
N GLU A 134 7.47 -6.88 12.91
CA GLU A 134 8.11 -5.99 11.96
C GLU A 134 8.70 -6.83 10.81
N ARG A 135 8.30 -6.49 9.59
CA ARG A 135 8.79 -7.13 8.36
C ARG A 135 9.36 -6.08 7.42
N ILE A 136 10.67 -6.10 7.24
CA ILE A 136 11.36 -5.21 6.30
C ILE A 136 11.20 -5.78 4.91
N TYR A 137 10.33 -5.18 4.09
CA TYR A 137 10.01 -5.66 2.75
C TYR A 137 10.35 -4.64 1.67
N ARG A 138 10.82 -5.15 0.52
CA ARG A 138 10.80 -4.40 -0.73
C ARG A 138 9.35 -4.18 -1.16
N HIS A 139 9.06 -3.00 -1.66
CA HIS A 139 7.77 -2.67 -2.25
C HIS A 139 8.01 -1.99 -3.59
N ARG A 140 7.50 -2.58 -4.67
CA ARG A 140 7.81 -2.22 -6.06
C ARG A 140 6.57 -1.64 -6.74
N CYS A 141 6.66 -0.41 -7.22
CA CYS A 141 5.62 0.19 -8.05
C CYS A 141 5.79 -0.23 -9.52
N VAL A 142 4.67 -0.44 -10.22
CA VAL A 142 4.65 -0.69 -11.66
C VAL A 142 5.28 0.46 -12.47
N GLU A 143 5.34 1.67 -11.93
CA GLU A 143 5.97 2.85 -12.53
C GLU A 143 7.52 2.81 -12.51
N GLY A 144 8.12 1.73 -12.09
CA GLY A 144 9.58 1.57 -12.15
C GLY A 144 10.35 2.09 -10.94
N TRP A 145 9.70 2.46 -9.84
CA TRP A 145 10.36 2.85 -8.59
C TRP A 145 10.05 1.88 -7.45
N SER A 146 10.91 1.82 -6.45
CA SER A 146 10.76 0.93 -5.30
C SER A 146 11.23 1.57 -4.01
N ILE A 147 10.76 1.01 -2.89
CA ILE A 147 11.11 1.37 -1.52
C ILE A 147 11.37 0.10 -0.70
N VAL A 148 12.06 0.25 0.43
CA VAL A 148 12.21 -0.79 1.46
C VAL A 148 11.63 -0.24 2.75
N VAL A 149 10.62 -0.90 3.28
CA VAL A 149 9.83 -0.37 4.41
C VAL A 149 9.75 -1.40 5.52
N PRO A 150 9.98 -1.02 6.79
CA PRO A 150 9.73 -1.86 7.95
C PRO A 150 8.23 -1.79 8.30
N TRP A 151 7.44 -2.64 7.65
CA TRP A 151 6.01 -2.77 7.89
C TRP A 151 5.74 -3.47 9.23
N VAL A 152 4.66 -3.09 9.91
CA VAL A 152 4.19 -3.74 11.13
C VAL A 152 2.81 -4.32 10.92
N GLY A 153 2.69 -5.61 11.23
CA GLY A 153 1.45 -6.35 11.04
C GLY A 153 1.63 -7.82 11.44
N TYR A 154 0.81 -8.70 10.90
CA TYR A 154 0.94 -10.14 11.05
C TYR A 154 0.55 -10.85 9.75
N SER A 155 0.87 -12.14 9.62
CA SER A 155 0.52 -12.91 8.42
C SER A 155 -0.97 -12.82 8.13
N LEU A 156 -1.35 -12.46 6.91
CA LEU A 156 -2.75 -12.39 6.46
C LEU A 156 -3.50 -13.71 6.73
N SER A 157 -2.78 -14.83 6.72
CA SER A 157 -3.33 -16.15 7.02
C SER A 157 -4.00 -16.25 8.39
N GLU A 158 -3.59 -15.44 9.39
CA GLU A 158 -4.20 -15.48 10.72
C GLU A 158 -5.66 -14.95 10.69
N LEU A 159 -5.92 -13.87 9.95
CA LEU A 159 -7.27 -13.39 9.71
C LEU A 159 -8.09 -14.38 8.87
N ILE A 160 -7.47 -14.98 7.85
CA ILE A 160 -8.13 -15.97 6.98
C ILE A 160 -8.55 -17.20 7.79
N LYS A 161 -7.69 -17.73 8.64
CA LYS A 161 -8.02 -18.86 9.55
C LYS A 161 -9.20 -18.49 10.45
N LYS A 162 -9.22 -17.27 10.99
CA LYS A 162 -10.33 -16.77 11.83
C LYS A 162 -11.65 -16.64 11.06
N ALA A 163 -11.59 -16.36 9.77
CA ALA A 163 -12.75 -16.26 8.89
C ALA A 163 -13.36 -17.64 8.54
N GLU A 164 -12.63 -18.73 8.72
CA GLU A 164 -13.04 -20.10 8.42
C GLU A 164 -13.63 -20.24 6.99
N PRO A 165 -12.86 -19.98 5.93
CA PRO A 165 -13.34 -20.08 4.56
C PRO A 165 -13.77 -21.53 4.23
N LEU A 166 -14.83 -21.65 3.44
CA LEU A 166 -15.31 -22.94 2.94
C LEU A 166 -14.37 -23.50 1.88
N GLY A 167 -14.33 -24.80 1.68
CA GLY A 167 -13.46 -25.46 0.70
C GLY A 167 -13.63 -24.99 -0.75
N LYS A 168 -14.75 -24.33 -1.09
CA LYS A 168 -14.99 -23.72 -2.40
C LYS A 168 -14.37 -22.33 -2.55
N ALA A 169 -13.87 -21.70 -1.48
CA ALA A 169 -13.21 -20.40 -1.55
C ALA A 169 -11.85 -20.54 -2.26
N LYS A 170 -11.73 -19.98 -3.45
CA LYS A 170 -10.52 -20.00 -4.27
C LYS A 170 -9.79 -18.66 -4.29
N TYR A 171 -10.49 -17.59 -3.98
CA TYR A 171 -9.98 -16.21 -4.00
C TYR A 171 -10.44 -15.45 -2.77
N VAL A 172 -9.67 -14.43 -2.43
CA VAL A 172 -10.04 -13.40 -1.46
C VAL A 172 -10.02 -12.05 -2.16
N GLU A 173 -11.10 -11.30 -1.98
CA GLU A 173 -11.32 -9.95 -2.50
C GLU A 173 -11.25 -8.96 -1.35
N PHE A 174 -10.58 -7.83 -1.58
CA PHE A 174 -10.47 -6.71 -0.66
C PHE A 174 -11.14 -5.49 -1.26
N THR A 175 -12.12 -4.92 -0.56
CA THR A 175 -12.75 -3.66 -0.94
C THR A 175 -12.32 -2.57 0.02
N THR A 176 -11.90 -1.43 -0.52
CA THR A 176 -11.48 -0.26 0.25
C THR A 176 -12.66 0.64 0.55
N ILE A 177 -12.48 1.60 1.45
CA ILE A 177 -13.55 2.53 1.80
C ILE A 177 -13.94 3.43 0.61
N TYR A 178 -15.24 3.70 0.46
CA TYR A 178 -15.75 4.76 -0.40
C TYR A 178 -16.20 5.94 0.46
N ALA A 179 -15.38 6.99 0.50
CA ALA A 179 -15.61 8.16 1.34
C ALA A 179 -15.21 9.47 0.61
N PRO A 180 -15.91 9.86 -0.48
CA PRO A 180 -15.54 10.99 -1.33
C PRO A 180 -15.50 12.34 -0.60
N ASN A 181 -16.12 12.43 0.59
CA ASN A 181 -16.04 13.61 1.45
C ASN A 181 -14.70 13.75 2.18
N GLN A 182 -13.97 12.64 2.36
CA GLN A 182 -12.66 12.60 3.00
C GLN A 182 -11.54 12.28 1.99
N MET A 183 -11.88 11.65 0.88
CA MET A 183 -10.99 11.19 -0.18
C MET A 183 -11.37 11.88 -1.51
N PRO A 184 -10.88 13.10 -1.76
CA PRO A 184 -11.33 13.92 -2.89
C PRO A 184 -11.05 13.31 -4.25
N GLY A 185 -10.05 12.42 -4.39
CA GLY A 185 -9.75 11.70 -5.62
C GLY A 185 -10.89 10.78 -6.06
N GLN A 186 -11.70 10.27 -5.12
CA GLN A 186 -12.87 9.43 -5.42
C GLN A 186 -14.04 10.18 -6.09
N ARG A 187 -13.97 11.51 -6.18
CA ARG A 187 -14.91 12.33 -6.96
C ARG A 187 -14.54 12.38 -8.45
N ARG A 188 -13.37 11.87 -8.80
CA ARG A 188 -12.86 11.86 -10.17
C ARG A 188 -13.05 10.47 -10.79
N GLU A 189 -13.39 10.42 -12.06
CA GLU A 189 -13.59 9.19 -12.83
C GLU A 189 -12.26 8.61 -13.38
N VAL A 190 -11.19 8.67 -12.58
CA VAL A 190 -9.89 8.09 -12.96
C VAL A 190 -9.88 6.57 -12.83
N LEU A 191 -10.63 6.04 -11.86
CA LEU A 191 -10.82 4.61 -11.60
C LEU A 191 -12.27 4.36 -11.18
N GLN A 192 -12.70 3.10 -11.22
CA GLN A 192 -13.96 2.70 -10.58
C GLN A 192 -13.77 2.64 -9.06
N TRP A 193 -14.68 3.27 -8.32
CA TRP A 193 -14.70 3.30 -6.87
C TRP A 193 -15.89 2.51 -6.31
N PRO A 194 -15.74 1.85 -5.14
CA PRO A 194 -14.54 1.74 -4.32
C PRO A 194 -13.43 0.95 -5.02
N TYR A 195 -12.18 1.13 -4.59
CA TYR A 195 -11.05 0.36 -5.08
C TYR A 195 -11.18 -1.11 -4.62
N VAL A 196 -10.99 -2.04 -5.55
CA VAL A 196 -11.09 -3.49 -5.31
C VAL A 196 -9.81 -4.17 -5.76
N GLU A 197 -9.30 -5.06 -4.93
CA GLU A 197 -8.20 -5.95 -5.24
C GLU A 197 -8.49 -7.40 -4.84
N GLY A 198 -7.73 -8.33 -5.41
CA GLY A 198 -7.91 -9.74 -5.12
C GLY A 198 -6.62 -10.55 -5.18
N LEU A 199 -6.64 -11.66 -4.48
CA LEU A 199 -5.58 -12.67 -4.47
C LEU A 199 -6.20 -14.06 -4.63
N ARG A 200 -5.42 -15.01 -5.17
CA ARG A 200 -5.77 -16.42 -4.98
C ARG A 200 -5.62 -16.77 -3.50
N MET A 201 -6.35 -17.80 -3.07
CA MET A 201 -6.31 -18.24 -1.66
C MET A 201 -4.91 -18.68 -1.24
N ASP A 202 -4.18 -19.40 -2.09
CA ASP A 202 -2.81 -19.85 -1.79
C ASP A 202 -1.81 -18.67 -1.68
N GLU A 203 -1.99 -17.62 -2.49
CA GLU A 203 -1.24 -16.36 -2.36
C GLU A 203 -1.54 -15.65 -1.03
N ALA A 204 -2.82 -15.54 -0.69
CA ALA A 204 -3.26 -14.89 0.55
C ALA A 204 -2.83 -15.67 1.81
N MET A 205 -2.71 -16.99 1.72
CA MET A 205 -2.24 -17.88 2.79
C MET A 205 -0.71 -17.98 2.88
N HIS A 206 0.02 -17.47 1.89
CA HIS A 206 1.48 -17.53 1.90
C HIS A 206 2.06 -16.69 3.05
N PRO A 207 3.10 -17.18 3.77
CA PRO A 207 3.66 -16.48 4.92
C PRO A 207 4.10 -15.03 4.67
N LEU A 208 4.52 -14.70 3.45
CA LEU A 208 4.91 -13.33 3.08
C LEU A 208 3.73 -12.36 2.94
N ALA A 209 2.49 -12.83 2.74
CA ALA A 209 1.32 -11.96 2.68
C ALA A 209 1.06 -11.37 4.07
N LEU A 210 1.15 -10.04 4.18
CA LEU A 210 1.04 -9.32 5.44
C LEU A 210 -0.27 -8.55 5.52
N LEU A 211 -1.01 -8.71 6.61
CA LEU A 211 -2.03 -7.76 7.03
C LEU A 211 -1.35 -6.69 7.89
N CYS A 212 -1.36 -5.46 7.41
CA CYS A 212 -0.49 -4.39 7.90
C CYS A 212 -1.31 -3.25 8.51
N PHE A 213 -0.88 -2.76 9.67
CA PHE A 213 -1.50 -1.66 10.41
C PHE A 213 -0.46 -0.68 10.99
N GLY A 214 0.81 -0.86 10.68
CA GLY A 214 1.88 0.02 11.10
C GLY A 214 3.10 -0.02 10.19
N MET A 215 4.02 0.91 10.39
CA MET A 215 5.33 0.97 9.76
C MET A 215 6.30 1.79 10.61
N TYR A 216 7.59 1.49 10.54
CA TYR A 216 8.65 2.13 11.37
C TYR A 216 8.36 2.09 12.87
N GLY A 217 7.71 1.01 13.36
CA GLY A 217 7.34 0.85 14.77
C GLY A 217 6.15 1.67 15.23
N GLU A 218 5.45 2.37 14.33
CA GLU A 218 4.35 3.28 14.61
C GLU A 218 3.08 2.86 13.84
N VAL A 219 1.94 3.36 14.30
CA VAL A 219 0.65 3.22 13.62
C VAL A 219 0.76 3.78 12.19
N LEU A 220 0.16 3.08 11.25
CA LEU A 220 0.20 3.41 9.84
C LEU A 220 -0.33 4.83 9.56
N PRO A 221 0.44 5.68 8.86
CA PRO A 221 -0.04 6.99 8.45
C PRO A 221 -1.21 6.89 7.45
N ASN A 222 -2.08 7.88 7.44
CA ASN A 222 -3.28 7.89 6.61
C ASN A 222 -2.95 7.72 5.13
N GLN A 223 -1.97 8.44 4.62
CA GLN A 223 -1.51 8.38 3.22
C GLN A 223 -0.82 7.07 2.86
N ASP A 224 -0.45 6.25 3.84
CA ASP A 224 0.15 4.94 3.64
C ASP A 224 -0.84 3.79 3.79
N GLY A 225 -2.14 4.11 3.92
CA GLY A 225 -3.23 3.14 3.85
C GLY A 225 -3.87 2.77 5.18
N ALA A 226 -3.78 3.65 6.19
CA ALA A 226 -4.46 3.46 7.47
C ALA A 226 -5.98 3.24 7.32
N PRO A 227 -6.62 2.56 8.29
CA PRO A 227 -6.02 1.94 9.47
C PRO A 227 -5.50 0.53 9.20
N LEU A 228 -5.86 -0.09 8.06
CA LEU A 228 -5.57 -1.47 7.71
C LEU A 228 -5.35 -1.62 6.22
N ARG A 229 -4.26 -2.25 5.84
CA ARG A 229 -3.92 -2.59 4.45
C ARG A 229 -3.32 -3.98 4.35
N VAL A 230 -3.19 -4.50 3.13
CA VAL A 230 -2.32 -5.65 2.86
C VAL A 230 -1.00 -5.19 2.25
N VAL A 231 0.05 -5.98 2.45
CA VAL A 231 1.34 -5.83 1.77
C VAL A 231 1.74 -7.18 1.18
N ILE A 232 1.86 -7.22 -0.14
CA ILE A 232 2.18 -8.43 -0.89
C ILE A 232 3.52 -8.17 -1.62
N PRO A 233 4.66 -8.48 -1.00
CA PRO A 233 5.96 -7.94 -1.40
C PRO A 233 6.47 -8.42 -2.76
N TRP A 234 5.99 -9.56 -3.27
CA TRP A 234 6.39 -10.09 -4.59
C TRP A 234 5.53 -9.59 -5.75
N LYS A 235 4.45 -8.83 -5.45
CA LYS A 235 3.55 -8.23 -6.44
C LYS A 235 3.78 -6.73 -6.54
N TYR A 236 3.35 -6.15 -7.66
CA TYR A 236 3.35 -4.70 -7.78
C TYR A 236 2.48 -4.05 -6.69
N GLY A 237 2.90 -2.86 -6.25
CA GLY A 237 2.34 -2.18 -5.08
C GLY A 237 0.83 -1.93 -5.12
N PHE A 238 0.23 -1.80 -6.30
CA PHE A 238 -1.22 -1.61 -6.43
C PHE A 238 -2.03 -2.83 -5.98
N LYS A 239 -1.44 -4.03 -5.96
CA LYS A 239 -2.07 -5.24 -5.39
C LYS A 239 -2.26 -5.18 -3.87
N SER A 240 -1.61 -4.22 -3.22
CA SER A 240 -1.63 -4.03 -1.78
C SER A 240 -2.73 -3.05 -1.36
N ALA A 241 -3.99 -3.50 -1.39
CA ALA A 241 -5.18 -2.70 -1.05
C ALA A 241 -5.02 -1.97 0.29
N LYS A 242 -5.47 -0.71 0.34
CA LYS A 242 -5.36 0.22 1.47
C LYS A 242 -6.73 0.55 2.06
N ALA A 243 -6.79 0.97 3.33
CA ALA A 243 -8.05 1.39 3.98
C ALA A 243 -9.20 0.38 3.78
N ILE A 244 -8.92 -0.90 4.07
CA ILE A 244 -9.82 -2.04 3.82
C ILE A 244 -11.02 -1.99 4.76
N VAL A 245 -12.23 -2.13 4.21
CA VAL A 245 -13.50 -2.20 4.94
C VAL A 245 -14.25 -3.51 4.71
N HIS A 246 -13.90 -4.27 3.65
CA HIS A 246 -14.57 -5.52 3.34
C HIS A 246 -13.57 -6.54 2.77
N ILE A 247 -13.67 -7.76 3.26
CA ILE A 247 -12.92 -8.93 2.80
C ILE A 247 -13.93 -10.01 2.44
N ARG A 248 -13.95 -10.42 1.18
CA ARG A 248 -14.90 -11.39 0.66
C ARG A 248 -14.18 -12.61 0.10
N PHE A 249 -14.65 -13.79 0.47
CA PHE A 249 -14.14 -15.05 -0.07
C PHE A 249 -15.02 -15.52 -1.22
N THR A 250 -14.43 -15.83 -2.38
CA THR A 250 -15.15 -16.18 -3.60
C THR A 250 -14.62 -17.49 -4.22
N ASP A 251 -15.44 -18.16 -4.98
CA ASP A 251 -15.09 -19.34 -5.79
C ASP A 251 -14.58 -18.95 -7.20
N SER A 252 -14.87 -17.74 -7.63
CA SER A 252 -14.48 -17.16 -8.91
C SER A 252 -13.51 -15.99 -8.71
N GLN A 253 -12.64 -15.76 -9.71
CA GLN A 253 -11.69 -14.67 -9.71
C GLN A 253 -12.41 -13.32 -9.64
N PRO A 254 -12.11 -12.46 -8.66
CA PRO A 254 -12.73 -11.15 -8.57
C PRO A 254 -12.20 -10.21 -9.66
N MET A 255 -13.06 -9.29 -10.07
CA MET A 255 -12.66 -8.20 -10.96
C MET A 255 -11.96 -7.13 -10.14
N THR A 256 -10.71 -6.80 -10.49
CA THR A 256 -9.92 -5.79 -9.75
C THR A 256 -9.92 -4.45 -10.46
N THR A 257 -9.78 -3.38 -9.72
CA THR A 257 -9.95 -2.00 -10.24
C THR A 257 -9.00 -1.69 -11.39
N TRP A 258 -7.71 -1.98 -11.25
CA TRP A 258 -6.75 -1.71 -12.32
C TRP A 258 -6.91 -2.64 -13.52
N ASN A 259 -7.27 -3.91 -13.29
CA ASN A 259 -7.56 -4.83 -14.39
C ASN A 259 -8.76 -4.36 -15.21
N LEU A 260 -9.81 -3.85 -14.56
CA LEU A 260 -10.95 -3.24 -15.24
C LEU A 260 -10.58 -1.97 -16.02
N ALA A 261 -9.71 -1.14 -15.44
CA ALA A 261 -9.30 0.13 -16.07
C ALA A 261 -8.45 -0.09 -17.32
N ASN A 262 -7.53 -1.07 -17.28
CA ASN A 262 -6.67 -1.38 -18.43
C ASN A 262 -6.13 -2.82 -18.35
N PRO A 263 -6.92 -3.80 -18.81
CA PRO A 263 -6.55 -5.22 -18.78
C PRO A 263 -5.21 -5.57 -19.43
N PRO A 264 -4.81 -4.94 -20.56
CA PRO A 264 -3.52 -5.25 -21.19
C PRO A 264 -2.30 -4.83 -20.37
N ALA A 265 -2.43 -3.89 -19.42
CA ALA A 265 -1.33 -3.39 -18.62
C ALA A 265 -1.35 -3.91 -17.18
N TYR A 266 -2.51 -4.33 -16.69
CA TYR A 266 -2.70 -4.73 -15.29
C TYR A 266 -3.41 -6.08 -15.21
N GLY A 267 -2.64 -7.16 -15.23
CA GLY A 267 -3.15 -8.51 -15.05
C GLY A 267 -3.62 -8.77 -13.61
N PHE A 268 -4.36 -9.86 -13.43
CA PHE A 268 -4.87 -10.23 -12.10
C PHE A 268 -3.74 -10.55 -11.11
N TYR A 269 -2.74 -11.30 -11.56
CA TYR A 269 -1.63 -11.71 -10.67
C TYR A 269 -0.71 -10.56 -10.35
N SER A 270 -0.33 -9.78 -11.34
CA SER A 270 0.56 -8.60 -11.23
C SER A 270 1.77 -8.85 -10.33
N ASN A 271 2.39 -10.00 -10.54
CA ASN A 271 3.68 -10.31 -9.94
C ASN A 271 4.74 -9.41 -10.55
N VAL A 272 5.71 -8.95 -9.77
CA VAL A 272 6.85 -8.22 -10.31
C VAL A 272 7.60 -9.12 -11.29
N ASN A 273 7.63 -8.72 -12.55
CA ASN A 273 8.17 -9.51 -13.64
C ASN A 273 8.97 -8.63 -14.61
N PRO A 274 10.32 -8.75 -14.66
CA PRO A 274 11.16 -7.96 -15.55
C PRO A 274 10.96 -8.27 -17.04
N ASN A 275 10.27 -9.36 -17.37
CA ASN A 275 10.08 -9.84 -18.74
C ASN A 275 8.72 -9.49 -19.35
N VAL A 276 7.90 -8.75 -18.63
CA VAL A 276 6.56 -8.30 -19.06
C VAL A 276 6.45 -6.81 -18.83
N ASP A 277 6.53 -6.06 -19.91
CA ASP A 277 6.34 -4.62 -19.87
C ASP A 277 4.86 -4.28 -19.72
N THR A 278 4.60 -3.18 -19.03
CA THR A 278 3.30 -2.54 -18.91
C THR A 278 3.31 -1.24 -19.74
N TYR A 279 2.89 -0.09 -19.20
CA TYR A 279 3.15 1.20 -19.84
C TYR A 279 4.63 1.61 -19.82
N HIS A 280 5.39 1.02 -18.91
CA HIS A 280 6.81 1.25 -18.74
C HIS A 280 7.54 -0.09 -18.82
N SER A 281 8.79 -0.04 -19.30
CA SER A 281 9.64 -1.22 -19.22
C SER A 281 9.85 -1.63 -17.75
N GLN A 282 9.72 -2.92 -17.50
CA GLN A 282 9.88 -3.50 -16.18
C GLN A 282 11.28 -4.09 -15.96
N ALA A 283 12.16 -4.01 -16.95
CA ALA A 283 13.51 -4.58 -16.87
C ALA A 283 14.38 -3.95 -15.74
N TYR A 284 14.13 -2.68 -15.41
CA TYR A 284 14.87 -1.94 -14.39
C TYR A 284 13.94 -1.23 -13.41
N GLU A 285 14.47 -1.01 -12.20
CA GLU A 285 13.83 -0.21 -11.19
C GLU A 285 14.78 0.83 -10.60
N ARG A 286 14.23 1.88 -10.00
CA ARG A 286 14.99 2.86 -9.24
C ARG A 286 14.49 2.89 -7.80
N ARG A 287 15.39 2.65 -6.87
CA ARG A 287 15.08 2.83 -5.45
C ARG A 287 14.88 4.32 -5.15
N LEU A 288 13.80 4.68 -4.46
CA LEU A 288 13.51 6.06 -4.08
C LEU A 288 14.70 6.63 -3.27
N GLY A 289 15.16 7.82 -3.67
CA GLY A 289 16.38 8.44 -3.12
C GLY A 289 17.70 7.98 -3.73
N GLU A 290 17.70 7.00 -4.65
CA GLU A 290 18.90 6.57 -5.37
C GLU A 290 18.92 7.09 -6.81
N PHE A 291 20.13 7.38 -7.34
CA PHE A 291 20.29 7.88 -8.71
C PHE A 291 20.40 6.76 -9.76
N ARG A 292 20.97 5.63 -9.40
CA ARG A 292 21.25 4.54 -10.34
C ARG A 292 20.10 3.55 -10.38
N PRO A 293 19.60 3.22 -11.58
CA PRO A 293 18.68 2.11 -11.72
C PRO A 293 19.39 0.78 -11.45
N ARG A 294 18.62 -0.21 -11.04
CA ARG A 294 19.06 -1.60 -10.86
C ARG A 294 18.18 -2.55 -11.66
N PRO A 295 18.66 -3.72 -12.08
CA PRO A 295 17.80 -4.74 -12.70
C PRO A 295 16.65 -5.12 -11.76
N THR A 296 15.44 -5.20 -12.32
CA THR A 296 14.27 -5.72 -11.59
C THR A 296 14.44 -7.22 -11.37
N GLN A 297 14.20 -7.68 -10.16
CA GLN A 297 14.21 -9.11 -9.82
C GLN A 297 12.81 -9.70 -10.01
N MET A 298 12.74 -10.91 -10.57
CA MET A 298 11.50 -11.66 -10.64
C MET A 298 10.90 -11.81 -9.23
N PHE A 299 9.58 -11.67 -9.11
CA PHE A 299 8.89 -11.67 -7.81
C PHE A 299 9.47 -10.65 -6.80
N ASN A 300 10.06 -9.56 -7.29
CA ASN A 300 10.75 -8.56 -6.45
C ASN A 300 11.87 -9.19 -5.57
N GLY A 301 12.44 -10.31 -6.03
CA GLY A 301 13.46 -11.08 -5.31
C GLY A 301 12.94 -11.95 -4.17
N TYR A 302 11.66 -12.29 -4.17
CA TYR A 302 11.04 -13.24 -3.22
C TYR A 302 10.84 -14.61 -3.89
N ASP A 303 11.93 -15.30 -4.21
CA ASP A 303 11.92 -16.55 -4.99
C ASP A 303 11.13 -17.70 -4.33
N GLN A 304 10.92 -17.63 -3.02
CA GLN A 304 10.13 -18.63 -2.27
C GLN A 304 8.65 -18.69 -2.70
N VAL A 305 8.15 -17.70 -3.44
CA VAL A 305 6.78 -17.74 -3.99
C VAL A 305 6.69 -18.41 -5.36
N ALA A 306 7.83 -18.73 -6.01
CA ALA A 306 7.84 -19.28 -7.37
C ALA A 306 7.01 -20.56 -7.49
N GLY A 307 7.00 -21.40 -6.45
CA GLY A 307 6.21 -22.62 -6.39
C GLY A 307 4.70 -22.42 -6.55
N LEU A 308 4.15 -21.26 -6.15
CA LEU A 308 2.73 -20.92 -6.32
C LEU A 308 2.32 -20.80 -7.81
N TYR A 309 3.28 -20.57 -8.67
CA TYR A 309 3.08 -20.32 -10.11
C TYR A 309 3.67 -21.40 -10.99
N SER A 310 4.01 -22.55 -10.41
CA SER A 310 4.54 -23.71 -11.16
C SER A 310 3.58 -24.15 -12.26
N GLY A 311 4.09 -24.28 -13.49
CA GLY A 311 3.30 -24.62 -14.68
C GLY A 311 2.48 -23.47 -15.27
N MET A 312 2.55 -22.27 -14.73
CA MET A 312 1.87 -21.09 -15.24
C MET A 312 2.78 -20.29 -16.21
N ASP A 313 2.27 -19.95 -17.39
CA ASP A 313 2.95 -19.00 -18.28
C ASP A 313 2.81 -17.58 -17.73
N LEU A 314 3.87 -17.07 -17.09
CA LEU A 314 3.88 -15.76 -16.45
C LEU A 314 3.99 -14.58 -17.44
N LYS A 315 4.09 -14.83 -18.75
CA LYS A 315 3.95 -13.79 -19.77
C LYS A 315 2.49 -13.56 -20.15
N LYS A 316 1.64 -14.56 -19.92
CA LYS A 316 0.19 -14.49 -20.17
C LYS A 316 -0.59 -14.22 -18.88
N ASN A 317 -0.06 -14.70 -17.76
CA ASN A 317 -0.68 -14.59 -16.43
C ASN A 317 0.15 -13.63 -15.56
N TYR A 318 0.05 -12.36 -15.88
CA TYR A 318 0.75 -11.30 -15.17
C TYR A 318 -0.22 -10.38 -14.40
#